data_033286387bee4493313efc8e3300c3a0
#
_entry.id   033286387bee4493313efc8e3300c3a0
#
_cell.length_a   1.000
_cell.length_b   1.000
_cell.length_c   1.000
_cell.angle_alpha   90.00
_cell.angle_beta   90.00
_cell.angle_gamma   90.00
#
_symmetry.space_group_name_H-M   'P 1'
#
loop_
_entity.id
_entity.type
_entity.pdbx_description
1 polymer ?
#
loop_
_entity_poly.entity_id
_entity_poly.type
_entity_poly.pdbx_seq_one_letter_code
_entity_poly.pdbx_strand_id
1 'polypeptide(L)'
;MKIKVLVVDDTIFYRKVVSDILNELPGIEVVGTANNGEIALSRIRSLKPDLITLDIEMPVMNGLQLLEEINKQDLKIDTIMLSSKTLRSSEATMQALQLGAFDFIAKPDDSSADVNKQQIKKSLNSILQAYKRHTQSGLKIKKSSFIKPLQIRRPAVKSFKRTEKSHVIAIGISTGGPNALAKMIPKLPADIGVPILLVQHMPPVFTASLAKSLDQKSGLAVKEAANGEEVLPNTVYIAPGGSQMMVASGIGMKKIIRISADAPAENNCKPSVDYLFRSVSREYGSKSTCVIMTGMGMDGKLGMTITRAGGAISIAQEA
;
A
#
# COMPACT_ATOMS: atom_id res chain seq x y z
N MET A 1 -11.15 -19.37 -14.35
CA MET A 1 -10.76 -20.18 -13.18
C MET A 1 -11.11 -19.35 -11.95
N LYS A 2 -11.72 -19.93 -10.91
CA LYS A 2 -12.01 -19.23 -9.67
C LYS A 2 -10.78 -19.26 -8.77
N ILE A 3 -10.52 -18.18 -8.05
CA ILE A 3 -9.50 -18.13 -7.00
C ILE A 3 -10.06 -18.82 -5.76
N LYS A 4 -9.40 -19.88 -5.31
CA LYS A 4 -9.75 -20.63 -4.12
C LYS A 4 -9.20 -19.96 -2.88
N VAL A 5 -10.06 -19.59 -1.95
CA VAL A 5 -9.68 -18.87 -0.72
C VAL A 5 -10.00 -19.70 0.52
N LEU A 6 -9.03 -19.82 1.44
CA LEU A 6 -9.23 -20.35 2.77
C LEU A 6 -9.32 -19.18 3.76
N VAL A 7 -10.37 -19.13 4.56
CA VAL A 7 -10.57 -18.07 5.58
C VAL A 7 -10.09 -18.57 6.94
N VAL A 8 -9.11 -17.87 7.53
CA VAL A 8 -8.47 -18.23 8.79
C VAL A 8 -8.61 -17.09 9.80
N ASP A 9 -9.40 -17.31 10.86
CA ASP A 9 -9.66 -16.35 11.92
C ASP A 9 -10.18 -17.12 13.13
N ASP A 10 -9.83 -16.80 14.36
CA ASP A 10 -10.27 -17.53 15.54
C ASP A 10 -11.73 -17.24 15.91
N THR A 11 -12.25 -16.06 15.54
CA THR A 11 -13.63 -15.64 15.82
C THR A 11 -14.61 -16.12 14.75
N ILE A 12 -15.71 -16.73 15.21
CA ILE A 12 -16.79 -17.19 14.33
C ILE A 12 -17.36 -16.03 13.51
N PHE A 13 -17.46 -14.85 14.12
CA PHE A 13 -18.00 -13.65 13.46
C PHE A 13 -17.18 -13.27 12.23
N TYR A 14 -15.86 -13.07 12.37
CA TYR A 14 -15.02 -12.67 11.23
C TYR A 14 -14.91 -13.79 10.18
N ARG A 15 -14.81 -15.07 10.59
CA ARG A 15 -14.85 -16.17 9.62
C ARG A 15 -16.10 -16.15 8.76
N LYS A 16 -17.27 -15.90 9.37
CA LYS A 16 -18.54 -15.82 8.63
C LYS A 16 -18.58 -14.59 7.74
N VAL A 17 -18.34 -13.40 8.29
CA VAL A 17 -18.43 -12.13 7.54
C VAL A 17 -17.48 -12.13 6.34
N VAL A 18 -16.22 -12.56 6.52
CA VAL A 18 -15.24 -12.61 5.43
C VAL A 18 -15.63 -13.65 4.39
N SER A 19 -16.10 -14.82 4.80
CA SER A 19 -16.59 -15.86 3.87
C SER A 19 -17.80 -15.39 3.06
N ASP A 20 -18.76 -14.74 3.69
CA ASP A 20 -19.94 -14.21 3.02
C ASP A 20 -19.55 -13.15 1.97
N ILE A 21 -18.68 -12.22 2.36
CA ILE A 21 -18.16 -11.17 1.44
C ILE A 21 -17.43 -11.79 0.26
N LEU A 22 -16.54 -12.76 0.51
CA LEU A 22 -15.76 -13.41 -0.55
C LEU A 22 -16.65 -14.17 -1.54
N ASN A 23 -17.70 -14.85 -1.06
CA ASN A 23 -18.65 -15.57 -1.90
C ASN A 23 -19.53 -14.63 -2.74
N GLU A 24 -19.71 -13.36 -2.31
CA GLU A 24 -20.40 -12.33 -3.11
C GLU A 24 -19.51 -11.80 -4.26
N LEU A 25 -18.20 -12.03 -4.23
CA LEU A 25 -17.28 -11.47 -5.22
C LEU A 25 -17.10 -12.39 -6.44
N PRO A 26 -17.20 -11.87 -7.66
CA PRO A 26 -17.09 -12.68 -8.86
C PRO A 26 -15.70 -13.30 -9.02
N GLY A 27 -15.67 -14.60 -9.32
CA GLY A 27 -14.44 -15.33 -9.56
C GLY A 27 -13.65 -15.72 -8.31
N ILE A 28 -14.28 -15.67 -7.14
CA ILE A 28 -13.76 -16.16 -5.86
C ILE A 28 -14.57 -17.39 -5.43
N GLU A 29 -13.93 -18.30 -4.71
CA GLU A 29 -14.54 -19.48 -4.11
C GLU A 29 -13.93 -19.73 -2.74
N VAL A 30 -14.72 -19.66 -1.68
CA VAL A 30 -14.27 -20.05 -0.33
C VAL A 30 -14.28 -21.57 -0.25
N VAL A 31 -13.09 -22.18 -0.20
CA VAL A 31 -12.92 -23.65 -0.17
C VAL A 31 -12.93 -24.23 1.25
N GLY A 32 -12.85 -23.38 2.26
CA GLY A 32 -12.92 -23.79 3.65
C GLY A 32 -12.62 -22.65 4.62
N THR A 33 -12.70 -22.95 5.91
CA THR A 33 -12.35 -22.01 7.00
C THR A 33 -11.49 -22.71 8.03
N ALA A 34 -10.70 -21.99 8.83
CA ALA A 34 -9.94 -22.51 9.96
C ALA A 34 -9.99 -21.53 11.14
N ASN A 35 -9.91 -22.02 12.36
CA ASN A 35 -9.97 -21.19 13.58
C ASN A 35 -8.63 -21.06 14.31
N ASN A 36 -7.56 -21.64 13.77
CA ASN A 36 -6.18 -21.46 14.21
C ASN A 36 -5.20 -21.89 13.11
N GLY A 37 -3.90 -21.62 13.32
CA GLY A 37 -2.86 -21.90 12.33
C GLY A 37 -2.61 -23.37 12.06
N GLU A 38 -2.75 -24.26 13.05
CA GLU A 38 -2.54 -25.72 12.86
C GLU A 38 -3.61 -26.30 11.93
N ILE A 39 -4.88 -25.99 12.19
CA ILE A 39 -5.98 -26.40 11.34
C ILE A 39 -5.85 -25.78 9.94
N ALA A 40 -5.42 -24.50 9.86
CA ALA A 40 -5.16 -23.86 8.59
C ALA A 40 -4.08 -24.59 7.79
N LEU A 41 -2.96 -24.94 8.41
CA LEU A 41 -1.86 -25.68 7.76
C LEU A 41 -2.29 -27.05 7.21
N SER A 42 -3.10 -27.79 7.97
CA SER A 42 -3.70 -29.04 7.52
C SER A 42 -4.63 -28.83 6.30
N ARG A 43 -5.48 -27.78 6.35
CA ARG A 43 -6.41 -27.46 5.25
C ARG A 43 -5.71 -26.91 4.02
N ILE A 44 -4.62 -26.17 4.15
CA ILE A 44 -3.78 -25.71 3.03
C ILE A 44 -3.30 -26.93 2.24
N ARG A 45 -2.79 -27.95 2.90
CA ARG A 45 -2.28 -29.18 2.25
C ARG A 45 -3.39 -29.98 1.54
N SER A 46 -4.57 -30.07 2.15
CA SER A 46 -5.70 -30.86 1.61
C SER A 46 -6.50 -30.12 0.54
N LEU A 47 -6.81 -28.85 0.75
CA LEU A 47 -7.69 -28.04 -0.13
C LEU A 47 -6.93 -27.31 -1.23
N LYS A 48 -5.62 -27.12 -1.06
CA LYS A 48 -4.73 -26.41 -1.99
C LYS A 48 -5.33 -25.05 -2.44
N PRO A 49 -5.62 -24.14 -1.51
CA PRO A 49 -6.12 -22.82 -1.85
C PRO A 49 -5.04 -22.00 -2.58
N ASP A 50 -5.47 -21.05 -3.39
CA ASP A 50 -4.57 -20.08 -4.05
C ASP A 50 -4.19 -18.94 -3.11
N LEU A 51 -5.11 -18.60 -2.19
CA LEU A 51 -5.02 -17.45 -1.30
C LEU A 51 -5.60 -17.82 0.07
N ILE A 52 -5.01 -17.25 1.14
CA ILE A 52 -5.61 -17.26 2.47
C ILE A 52 -5.89 -15.83 2.96
N THR A 53 -7.01 -15.63 3.65
CA THR A 53 -7.17 -14.50 4.56
C THR A 53 -6.80 -14.99 5.95
N LEU A 54 -5.92 -14.28 6.64
CA LEU A 54 -5.26 -14.77 7.84
C LEU A 54 -5.28 -13.73 8.96
N ASP A 55 -5.95 -14.07 10.05
CA ASP A 55 -5.86 -13.29 11.28
C ASP A 55 -4.48 -13.43 11.93
N ILE A 56 -4.03 -12.35 12.57
CA ILE A 56 -2.75 -12.33 13.28
C ILE A 56 -2.86 -13.00 14.64
N GLU A 57 -3.90 -12.67 15.39
CA GLU A 57 -4.06 -13.09 16.80
C GLU A 57 -4.98 -14.31 16.89
N MET A 58 -4.40 -15.50 16.99
CA MET A 58 -5.12 -16.77 17.12
C MET A 58 -4.48 -17.64 18.19
N PRO A 59 -5.28 -18.50 18.88
CA PRO A 59 -4.75 -19.48 19.83
C PRO A 59 -3.98 -20.61 19.12
N VAL A 60 -3.17 -21.35 19.87
CA VAL A 60 -2.38 -22.53 19.45
C VAL A 60 -1.26 -22.14 18.50
N MET A 61 -1.56 -21.70 17.29
CA MET A 61 -0.63 -21.18 16.28
C MET A 61 -1.20 -19.88 15.71
N ASN A 62 -0.50 -18.78 15.95
CA ASN A 62 -0.91 -17.45 15.46
C ASN A 62 -0.59 -17.26 13.98
N GLY A 63 -1.05 -16.12 13.40
CA GLY A 63 -0.89 -15.86 11.97
C GLY A 63 0.56 -15.71 11.51
N LEU A 64 1.44 -15.13 12.33
CA LEU A 64 2.88 -15.03 12.00
C LEU A 64 3.54 -16.40 11.97
N GLN A 65 3.28 -17.22 12.98
CA GLN A 65 3.81 -18.59 13.05
C GLN A 65 3.33 -19.44 11.87
N LEU A 66 2.05 -19.31 11.49
CA LEU A 66 1.54 -19.97 10.29
C LEU A 66 2.27 -19.50 9.03
N LEU A 67 2.49 -18.21 8.87
CA LEU A 67 3.19 -17.65 7.71
C LEU A 67 4.65 -18.10 7.65
N GLU A 68 5.33 -18.22 8.79
CA GLU A 68 6.68 -18.79 8.89
C GLU A 68 6.69 -20.28 8.46
N GLU A 69 5.70 -21.07 8.91
CA GLU A 69 5.58 -22.49 8.52
C GLU A 69 5.24 -22.64 7.02
N ILE A 70 4.41 -21.76 6.45
CA ILE A 70 4.16 -21.71 5.01
C ILE A 70 5.46 -21.50 4.24
N ASN A 71 6.28 -20.52 4.66
CA ASN A 71 7.55 -20.21 4.03
C ASN A 71 8.58 -21.34 4.20
N LYS A 72 8.70 -21.89 5.40
CA LYS A 72 9.63 -22.98 5.72
C LYS A 72 9.34 -24.25 4.88
N GLN A 73 8.07 -24.49 4.60
CA GLN A 73 7.63 -25.65 3.80
C GLN A 73 7.51 -25.33 2.30
N ASP A 74 7.91 -24.13 1.88
CA ASP A 74 7.82 -23.63 0.48
C ASP A 74 6.41 -23.80 -0.13
N LEU A 75 5.37 -23.63 0.67
CA LEU A 75 3.99 -23.71 0.20
C LEU A 75 3.69 -22.47 -0.63
N LYS A 76 3.29 -22.69 -1.89
CA LYS A 76 3.00 -21.59 -2.84
C LYS A 76 1.58 -21.08 -2.65
N ILE A 77 1.40 -20.26 -1.65
CA ILE A 77 0.10 -19.66 -1.30
C ILE A 77 0.29 -18.20 -0.92
N ASP A 78 -0.55 -17.35 -1.46
CA ASP A 78 -0.54 -15.94 -1.11
C ASP A 78 -1.40 -15.67 0.13
N THR A 79 -1.04 -14.65 0.90
CA THR A 79 -1.70 -14.35 2.18
C THR A 79 -2.12 -12.89 2.24
N ILE A 80 -3.39 -12.62 2.59
CA ILE A 80 -3.91 -11.31 2.99
C ILE A 80 -4.10 -11.35 4.50
N MET A 81 -3.41 -10.48 5.24
CA MET A 81 -3.54 -10.42 6.69
C MET A 81 -4.82 -9.67 7.09
N LEU A 82 -5.49 -10.14 8.12
CA LEU A 82 -6.52 -9.40 8.85
C LEU A 82 -5.92 -8.96 10.18
N SER A 83 -5.98 -7.68 10.50
CA SER A 83 -5.25 -7.13 11.65
C SER A 83 -6.11 -6.17 12.44
N SER A 84 -6.10 -6.28 13.78
CA SER A 84 -6.70 -5.27 14.64
C SER A 84 -5.90 -3.96 14.60
N LYS A 85 -6.53 -2.83 14.98
CA LYS A 85 -5.89 -1.51 14.98
C LYS A 85 -5.09 -1.23 16.26
N THR A 86 -4.43 -2.22 16.82
CA THR A 86 -3.54 -2.06 17.98
C THR A 86 -2.10 -1.85 17.52
N LEU A 87 -1.27 -1.22 18.35
CA LEU A 87 0.16 -1.05 18.06
C LEU A 87 0.84 -2.41 17.85
N ARG A 88 0.55 -3.38 18.72
CA ARG A 88 1.09 -4.74 18.64
C ARG A 88 0.72 -5.42 17.32
N SER A 89 -0.56 -5.36 16.94
CA SER A 89 -1.01 -5.97 15.67
C SER A 89 -0.47 -5.23 14.45
N SER A 90 -0.24 -3.92 14.52
CA SER A 90 0.36 -3.18 13.40
C SER A 90 1.83 -3.54 13.20
N GLU A 91 2.61 -3.72 14.27
CA GLU A 91 3.99 -4.21 14.20
C GLU A 91 4.03 -5.66 13.65
N ALA A 92 3.17 -6.54 14.13
CA ALA A 92 3.03 -7.90 13.62
C ALA A 92 2.62 -7.93 12.13
N THR A 93 1.76 -6.99 11.70
CA THR A 93 1.40 -6.83 10.28
C THR A 93 2.62 -6.46 9.43
N MET A 94 3.48 -5.55 9.90
CA MET A 94 4.72 -5.22 9.18
C MET A 94 5.66 -6.42 9.09
N GLN A 95 5.74 -7.25 10.12
CA GLN A 95 6.50 -8.51 10.09
C GLN A 95 5.89 -9.49 9.08
N ALA A 96 4.57 -9.65 9.07
CA ALA A 96 3.90 -10.53 8.10
C ALA A 96 4.15 -10.10 6.65
N LEU A 97 4.13 -8.80 6.35
CA LEU A 97 4.46 -8.28 5.03
C LEU A 97 5.94 -8.55 4.66
N GLN A 98 6.86 -8.48 5.62
CA GLN A 98 8.27 -8.86 5.41
C GLN A 98 8.44 -10.35 5.16
N LEU A 99 7.62 -11.19 5.77
CA LEU A 99 7.57 -12.63 5.56
C LEU A 99 6.87 -13.02 4.24
N GLY A 100 6.38 -12.05 3.46
CA GLY A 100 5.83 -12.28 2.14
C GLY A 100 4.31 -12.24 2.05
N ALA A 101 3.60 -11.81 3.09
CA ALA A 101 2.16 -11.53 2.94
C ALA A 101 1.93 -10.51 1.82
N PHE A 102 0.93 -10.76 0.97
CA PHE A 102 0.64 -9.93 -0.19
C PHE A 102 0.18 -8.52 0.21
N ASP A 103 -0.74 -8.43 1.18
CA ASP A 103 -1.28 -7.18 1.69
C ASP A 103 -1.99 -7.42 3.03
N PHE A 104 -2.60 -6.37 3.60
CA PHE A 104 -3.37 -6.50 4.83
C PHE A 104 -4.65 -5.66 4.82
N ILE A 105 -5.59 -6.02 5.70
CA ILE A 105 -6.82 -5.29 5.99
C ILE A 105 -6.86 -5.01 7.49
N ALA A 106 -7.02 -3.75 7.87
CA ALA A 106 -7.31 -3.41 9.25
C ALA A 106 -8.76 -3.80 9.57
N LYS A 107 -8.95 -4.60 10.61
CA LYS A 107 -10.30 -4.94 11.12
C LYS A 107 -10.98 -3.64 11.58
N PRO A 108 -12.16 -3.31 11.06
CA PRO A 108 -12.87 -2.12 11.51
C PRO A 108 -13.38 -2.30 12.94
N ASP A 109 -13.46 -1.19 13.65
CA ASP A 109 -13.88 -1.09 15.05
C ASP A 109 -15.09 -0.14 15.23
N ASP A 110 -15.84 0.09 14.17
CA ASP A 110 -17.07 0.88 14.23
C ASP A 110 -18.15 0.16 15.06
N SER A 111 -19.04 0.92 15.70
CA SER A 111 -20.15 0.39 16.48
C SER A 111 -21.20 -0.34 15.62
N SER A 112 -21.25 -0.08 14.33
CA SER A 112 -22.19 -0.68 13.39
C SER A 112 -21.58 -1.88 12.65
N ALA A 113 -22.19 -3.05 12.81
CA ALA A 113 -21.79 -4.27 12.10
C ALA A 113 -21.90 -4.14 10.57
N ASP A 114 -22.90 -3.42 10.07
CA ASP A 114 -23.10 -3.18 8.64
C ASP A 114 -22.01 -2.27 8.06
N VAL A 115 -21.64 -1.21 8.78
CA VAL A 115 -20.54 -0.32 8.40
C VAL A 115 -19.23 -1.12 8.35
N ASN A 116 -18.96 -1.93 9.37
CA ASN A 116 -17.81 -2.81 9.42
C ASN A 116 -17.76 -3.79 8.23
N LYS A 117 -18.88 -4.43 7.93
CA LYS A 117 -18.99 -5.34 6.77
C LYS A 117 -18.71 -4.62 5.46
N GLN A 118 -19.24 -3.42 5.26
CA GLN A 118 -19.00 -2.62 4.05
C GLN A 118 -17.52 -2.19 3.92
N GLN A 119 -16.87 -1.80 5.01
CA GLN A 119 -15.46 -1.44 5.01
C GLN A 119 -14.58 -2.64 4.64
N ILE A 120 -14.81 -3.81 5.23
CA ILE A 120 -14.10 -5.05 4.89
C ILE A 120 -14.33 -5.41 3.42
N LYS A 121 -15.59 -5.35 2.93
CA LYS A 121 -15.92 -5.65 1.54
C LYS A 121 -15.19 -4.74 0.55
N LYS A 122 -15.14 -3.44 0.83
CA LYS A 122 -14.41 -2.47 0.01
C LYS A 122 -12.90 -2.79 -0.03
N SER A 123 -12.30 -3.08 1.13
CA SER A 123 -10.87 -3.40 1.24
C SER A 123 -10.53 -4.72 0.54
N LEU A 124 -11.30 -5.78 0.80
CA LEU A 124 -11.12 -7.08 0.14
C LEU A 124 -11.24 -6.97 -1.38
N ASN A 125 -12.27 -6.27 -1.88
CA ASN A 125 -12.46 -6.09 -3.31
C ASN A 125 -11.26 -5.36 -3.95
N SER A 126 -10.76 -4.30 -3.31
CA SER A 126 -9.58 -3.56 -3.78
C SER A 126 -8.35 -4.47 -3.86
N ILE A 127 -8.03 -5.19 -2.79
CA ILE A 127 -6.86 -6.06 -2.73
C ILE A 127 -6.98 -7.23 -3.71
N LEU A 128 -8.15 -7.86 -3.81
CA LEU A 128 -8.38 -8.97 -4.74
C LEU A 128 -8.30 -8.55 -6.22
N GLN A 129 -8.70 -7.32 -6.55
CA GLN A 129 -8.50 -6.79 -7.90
C GLN A 129 -7.01 -6.56 -8.21
N ALA A 130 -6.22 -6.07 -7.25
CA ALA A 130 -4.77 -5.96 -7.39
C ALA A 130 -4.12 -7.35 -7.49
N TYR A 131 -4.55 -8.29 -6.67
CA TYR A 131 -4.09 -9.68 -6.69
C TYR A 131 -4.36 -10.36 -8.05
N LYS A 132 -5.56 -10.21 -8.60
CA LYS A 132 -5.90 -10.74 -9.93
C LYS A 132 -4.99 -10.19 -11.03
N ARG A 133 -4.68 -8.90 -11.00
CA ARG A 133 -3.74 -8.30 -11.97
C ARG A 133 -2.34 -8.85 -11.79
N HIS A 134 -1.86 -8.95 -10.57
CA HIS A 134 -0.53 -9.50 -10.26
C HIS A 134 -0.39 -10.93 -10.75
N THR A 135 -1.38 -11.80 -10.53
CA THR A 135 -1.35 -13.19 -10.98
C THR A 135 -1.52 -13.34 -12.50
N GLN A 136 -2.27 -12.46 -13.16
CA GLN A 136 -2.45 -12.45 -14.61
C GLN A 136 -1.22 -11.93 -15.36
N SER A 137 -0.50 -10.96 -14.82
CA SER A 137 0.76 -10.47 -15.41
C SER A 137 1.89 -11.50 -15.34
N GLY A 138 1.83 -12.45 -14.41
CA GLY A 138 2.75 -13.60 -14.34
C GLY A 138 2.47 -14.71 -15.37
N LEU A 139 1.30 -14.72 -16.01
CA LEU A 139 1.00 -15.59 -17.14
C LEU A 139 1.68 -15.02 -18.38
N LYS A 140 2.85 -15.58 -18.73
CA LYS A 140 3.58 -15.31 -19.97
C LYS A 140 2.61 -15.00 -21.09
N ILE A 141 2.67 -13.80 -21.65
CA ILE A 141 2.12 -13.49 -22.95
C ILE A 141 2.75 -14.48 -23.93
N LYS A 142 2.03 -15.57 -24.24
CA LYS A 142 2.34 -16.34 -25.44
C LYS A 142 2.28 -15.32 -26.58
N LYS A 143 3.43 -15.06 -27.18
CA LYS A 143 3.50 -14.26 -28.39
C LYS A 143 2.50 -14.85 -29.39
N SER A 144 1.31 -14.31 -29.46
CA SER A 144 0.40 -14.50 -30.57
C SER A 144 1.09 -13.86 -31.76
N SER A 145 1.61 -14.70 -32.65
CA SER A 145 2.12 -14.29 -33.93
C SER A 145 1.02 -13.62 -34.73
N PHE A 146 1.39 -12.51 -35.39
CA PHE A 146 0.64 -11.82 -36.43
C PHE A 146 -0.51 -10.87 -36.01
N ILE A 147 -0.16 -9.81 -35.32
CA ILE A 147 -0.75 -8.50 -35.61
C ILE A 147 0.43 -7.54 -35.76
N LYS A 148 0.68 -7.03 -36.98
CA LYS A 148 1.61 -5.94 -37.20
C LYS A 148 1.20 -4.81 -36.26
N PRO A 149 2.10 -4.27 -35.42
CA PRO A 149 1.75 -3.13 -34.58
C PRO A 149 1.34 -1.98 -35.52
N LEU A 150 0.09 -1.52 -35.41
CA LEU A 150 -0.23 -0.20 -35.90
C LEU A 150 0.76 0.74 -35.23
N GLN A 151 1.61 1.37 -36.04
CA GLN A 151 2.48 2.44 -35.56
C GLN A 151 1.61 3.64 -35.18
N ILE A 152 1.02 3.60 -34.00
CA ILE A 152 0.52 4.81 -33.37
C ILE A 152 1.78 5.65 -33.14
N ARG A 153 2.03 6.63 -34.00
CA ARG A 153 3.01 7.68 -33.74
C ARG A 153 2.64 8.31 -32.41
N ARG A 154 3.24 7.81 -31.33
CA ARG A 154 3.24 8.57 -30.07
C ARG A 154 3.81 9.93 -30.42
N PRO A 155 3.08 11.03 -30.15
CA PRO A 155 3.67 12.36 -30.34
C PRO A 155 4.99 12.33 -29.58
N ALA A 156 6.07 12.71 -30.23
CA ALA A 156 7.39 12.78 -29.63
C ALA A 156 7.25 13.65 -28.38
N VAL A 157 7.31 13.01 -27.20
CA VAL A 157 7.41 13.74 -25.95
C VAL A 157 8.70 14.51 -26.10
N LYS A 158 8.60 15.84 -26.32
CA LYS A 158 9.77 16.71 -26.31
C LYS A 158 10.47 16.42 -24.99
N SER A 159 11.61 15.76 -25.05
CA SER A 159 12.45 15.56 -23.87
C SER A 159 12.88 16.96 -23.43
N PHE A 160 12.18 17.50 -22.46
CA PHE A 160 12.66 18.67 -21.75
C PHE A 160 13.96 18.23 -21.09
N LYS A 161 15.10 18.66 -21.66
CA LYS A 161 16.38 18.60 -20.97
C LYS A 161 16.26 19.54 -19.77
N ARG A 162 15.81 18.98 -18.64
CA ARG A 162 15.78 19.71 -17.39
C ARG A 162 17.22 19.84 -16.91
N THR A 163 17.70 21.06 -16.75
CA THR A 163 19.01 21.40 -16.21
C THR A 163 19.02 21.48 -14.69
N GLU A 164 17.84 21.63 -14.08
CA GLU A 164 17.70 21.76 -12.62
C GLU A 164 17.43 20.43 -11.93
N LYS A 165 18.11 20.20 -10.80
CA LYS A 165 17.87 19.05 -9.90
C LYS A 165 16.53 19.21 -9.18
N SER A 166 15.89 18.10 -8.84
CA SER A 166 14.72 18.13 -7.95
C SER A 166 15.17 18.51 -6.53
N HIS A 167 14.33 19.27 -5.85
CA HIS A 167 14.53 19.68 -4.46
C HIS A 167 13.63 18.87 -3.50
N VAL A 168 12.70 18.10 -4.05
CA VAL A 168 11.80 17.20 -3.31
C VAL A 168 11.35 16.06 -4.20
N ILE A 169 11.15 14.89 -3.59
CA ILE A 169 10.46 13.75 -4.20
C ILE A 169 9.14 13.57 -3.43
N ALA A 170 8.03 13.49 -4.14
CA ALA A 170 6.72 13.16 -3.55
C ALA A 170 6.23 11.83 -4.11
N ILE A 171 5.80 10.91 -3.23
CA ILE A 171 5.40 9.56 -3.62
C ILE A 171 3.97 9.31 -3.15
N GLY A 172 3.12 8.84 -4.06
CA GLY A 172 1.79 8.32 -3.77
C GLY A 172 1.72 6.82 -4.02
N ILE A 173 1.22 6.07 -3.05
CA ILE A 173 1.18 4.61 -3.11
C ILE A 173 0.01 4.05 -2.28
N SER A 174 -0.51 2.86 -2.63
CA SER A 174 -1.68 2.26 -1.98
C SER A 174 -1.52 0.73 -1.84
N THR A 175 -2.44 -0.06 -2.39
CA THR A 175 -2.44 -1.54 -2.31
C THR A 175 -1.12 -2.13 -2.82
N GLY A 176 -0.53 -3.05 -2.06
CA GLY A 176 0.82 -3.59 -2.30
C GLY A 176 1.94 -2.61 -1.98
N GLY A 177 1.59 -1.41 -1.49
CA GLY A 177 2.52 -0.33 -1.19
C GLY A 177 3.59 -0.69 -0.18
N PRO A 178 3.24 -1.21 0.99
CA PRO A 178 4.23 -1.54 2.01
C PRO A 178 5.33 -2.48 1.50
N ASN A 179 4.96 -3.49 0.71
CA ASN A 179 5.91 -4.41 0.09
C ASN A 179 6.79 -3.73 -0.98
N ALA A 180 6.22 -2.84 -1.78
CA ALA A 180 6.97 -2.07 -2.77
C ALA A 180 7.96 -1.10 -2.09
N LEU A 181 7.52 -0.41 -1.03
CA LEU A 181 8.37 0.48 -0.24
C LEU A 181 9.50 -0.26 0.47
N ALA A 182 9.22 -1.43 1.06
CA ALA A 182 10.22 -2.27 1.71
C ALA A 182 11.32 -2.76 0.74
N LYS A 183 11.01 -2.87 -0.55
CA LYS A 183 11.98 -3.22 -1.59
C LYS A 183 12.72 -2.00 -2.17
N MET A 184 12.07 -0.84 -2.21
CA MET A 184 12.58 0.36 -2.87
C MET A 184 13.37 1.25 -1.92
N ILE A 185 12.82 1.62 -0.76
CA ILE A 185 13.42 2.61 0.15
C ILE A 185 14.83 2.21 0.58
N PRO A 186 15.13 0.94 0.96
CA PRO A 186 16.48 0.53 1.33
C PRO A 186 17.51 0.60 0.20
N LYS A 187 17.06 0.70 -1.06
CA LYS A 187 17.96 0.79 -2.23
C LYS A 187 18.27 2.23 -2.63
N LEU A 188 17.62 3.21 -2.01
CA LEU A 188 17.92 4.62 -2.24
C LEU A 188 19.25 5.00 -1.57
N PRO A 189 20.06 5.87 -2.20
CA PRO A 189 21.31 6.34 -1.58
C PRO A 189 21.02 7.06 -0.26
N ALA A 190 21.84 6.83 0.76
CA ALA A 190 21.72 7.52 2.05
C ALA A 190 21.92 9.05 1.94
N ASP A 191 22.63 9.47 0.92
CA ASP A 191 22.96 10.86 0.58
C ASP A 191 22.18 11.37 -0.66
N ILE A 192 20.94 10.96 -0.83
CA ILE A 192 20.10 11.35 -1.98
C ILE A 192 19.97 12.88 -2.15
N GLY A 193 20.25 13.65 -1.08
CA GLY A 193 20.34 15.11 -1.09
C GLY A 193 19.02 15.86 -1.09
N VAL A 194 17.88 15.16 -1.10
CA VAL A 194 16.52 15.74 -1.12
C VAL A 194 15.61 15.02 -0.11
N PRO A 195 14.57 15.70 0.41
CA PRO A 195 13.51 15.06 1.19
C PRO A 195 12.59 14.23 0.30
N ILE A 196 12.00 13.19 0.90
CA ILE A 196 10.95 12.37 0.30
C ILE A 196 9.67 12.53 1.12
N LEU A 197 8.60 13.01 0.51
CA LEU A 197 7.27 13.13 1.11
C LEU A 197 6.40 11.99 0.57
N LEU A 198 5.87 11.15 1.45
CA LEU A 198 5.21 9.90 1.06
C LEU A 198 3.80 9.80 1.64
N VAL A 199 2.83 9.54 0.76
CA VAL A 199 1.47 9.13 1.14
C VAL A 199 1.30 7.65 0.80
N GLN A 200 1.12 6.84 1.84
CA GLN A 200 0.62 5.47 1.77
C GLN A 200 -0.80 5.45 2.34
N HIS A 201 -1.76 4.96 1.55
CA HIS A 201 -3.13 4.79 2.05
C HIS A 201 -3.15 3.68 3.11
N MET A 202 -3.06 4.09 4.38
CA MET A 202 -3.09 3.21 5.54
C MET A 202 -3.82 3.88 6.70
N PRO A 203 -4.49 3.11 7.59
CA PRO A 203 -5.07 3.64 8.81
C PRO A 203 -4.01 4.18 9.79
N PRO A 204 -4.42 4.98 10.78
CA PRO A 204 -3.57 5.35 11.91
C PRO A 204 -2.91 4.12 12.55
N VAL A 205 -1.80 4.30 13.25
CA VAL A 205 -0.97 3.26 13.89
C VAL A 205 -0.12 2.47 12.87
N PHE A 206 -0.70 2.06 11.73
CA PHE A 206 0.05 1.33 10.70
C PHE A 206 1.09 2.20 9.99
N THR A 207 0.84 3.50 9.82
CA THR A 207 1.80 4.42 9.19
C THR A 207 3.05 4.62 10.06
N ALA A 208 2.89 4.72 11.37
CA ALA A 208 4.02 4.76 12.31
C ALA A 208 4.82 3.45 12.30
N SER A 209 4.13 2.29 12.30
CA SER A 209 4.78 0.99 12.24
C SER A 209 5.52 0.77 10.91
N LEU A 210 4.95 1.25 9.79
CA LEU A 210 5.61 1.23 8.48
C LEU A 210 6.88 2.09 8.51
N ALA A 211 6.81 3.31 9.04
CA ALA A 211 7.96 4.20 9.16
C ALA A 211 9.09 3.53 9.94
N LYS A 212 8.80 3.00 11.13
CA LYS A 212 9.76 2.27 11.97
C LYS A 212 10.38 1.07 11.23
N SER A 213 9.56 0.30 10.52
CA SER A 213 10.02 -0.87 9.76
C SER A 213 10.94 -0.51 8.59
N LEU A 214 10.69 0.63 7.91
CA LEU A 214 11.53 1.11 6.81
C LEU A 214 12.81 1.76 7.32
N ASP A 215 12.74 2.52 8.41
CA ASP A 215 13.90 3.17 9.04
C ASP A 215 14.98 2.16 9.42
N GLN A 216 14.59 1.03 10.00
CA GLN A 216 15.50 -0.05 10.39
C GLN A 216 16.29 -0.68 9.23
N LYS A 217 15.85 -0.48 7.98
CA LYS A 217 16.43 -1.13 6.78
C LYS A 217 17.00 -0.15 5.78
N SER A 218 16.81 1.15 6.01
CA SER A 218 17.20 2.21 5.09
C SER A 218 18.46 2.92 5.55
N GLY A 219 19.26 3.41 4.61
CA GLY A 219 20.31 4.38 4.88
C GLY A 219 19.77 5.82 5.06
N LEU A 220 18.51 6.06 4.66
CA LEU A 220 17.80 7.32 4.89
C LEU A 220 17.12 7.29 6.26
N ALA A 221 16.94 8.42 6.90
CA ALA A 221 16.04 8.55 8.04
C ALA A 221 14.59 8.40 7.54
N VAL A 222 13.80 7.52 8.15
CA VAL A 222 12.39 7.31 7.78
C VAL A 222 11.52 7.49 9.01
N LYS A 223 10.53 8.37 8.94
CA LYS A 223 9.65 8.69 10.06
C LYS A 223 8.23 8.97 9.63
N GLU A 224 7.28 8.76 10.52
CA GLU A 224 5.96 9.36 10.39
C GLU A 224 6.09 10.87 10.60
N ALA A 225 5.46 11.64 9.74
CA ALA A 225 5.56 13.09 9.71
C ALA A 225 4.84 13.75 10.89
N ALA A 226 5.45 14.76 11.49
CA ALA A 226 4.88 15.56 12.57
C ALA A 226 4.49 16.97 12.08
N ASN A 227 3.43 17.52 12.69
CA ASN A 227 2.99 18.88 12.33
C ASN A 227 4.01 19.93 12.74
N GLY A 228 4.36 20.82 11.81
CA GLY A 228 5.27 21.96 12.04
C GLY A 228 6.75 21.62 11.91
N GLU A 229 7.13 20.35 11.68
CA GLU A 229 8.54 20.00 11.53
C GLU A 229 9.14 20.49 10.22
N GLU A 230 10.44 20.79 10.25
CA GLU A 230 11.22 21.21 9.07
C GLU A 230 11.45 20.02 8.13
N VAL A 231 11.31 20.28 6.84
CA VAL A 231 11.57 19.29 5.78
C VAL A 231 13.07 19.25 5.48
N LEU A 232 13.74 18.23 5.98
CA LEU A 232 15.19 18.05 5.86
C LEU A 232 15.56 17.10 4.71
N PRO A 233 16.70 17.29 4.02
CA PRO A 233 17.19 16.35 3.03
C PRO A 233 17.50 14.98 3.66
N ASN A 234 17.60 13.94 2.82
CA ASN A 234 17.90 12.56 3.22
C ASN A 234 16.90 11.96 4.22
N THR A 235 15.68 12.51 4.27
CA THR A 235 14.64 12.06 5.19
C THR A 235 13.36 11.72 4.41
N VAL A 236 12.77 10.58 4.74
CA VAL A 236 11.47 10.14 4.24
C VAL A 236 10.41 10.44 5.29
N TYR A 237 9.43 11.27 4.93
CA TYR A 237 8.30 11.66 5.75
C TYR A 237 7.05 10.93 5.29
N ILE A 238 6.52 10.02 6.10
CA ILE A 238 5.29 9.27 5.80
C ILE A 238 4.12 10.02 6.41
N ALA A 239 3.11 10.31 5.59
CA ALA A 239 1.89 10.96 6.05
C ALA A 239 1.16 10.11 7.10
N PRO A 240 0.75 10.67 8.26
CA PRO A 240 0.02 9.94 9.28
C PRO A 240 -1.35 9.48 8.76
N GLY A 241 -1.71 8.24 9.03
CA GLY A 241 -3.04 7.73 8.76
C GLY A 241 -4.12 8.56 9.47
N GLY A 242 -5.27 8.73 8.81
CA GLY A 242 -6.36 9.53 9.37
C GLY A 242 -6.16 11.06 9.35
N SER A 243 -5.05 11.54 8.76
CA SER A 243 -4.77 12.99 8.64
C SER A 243 -4.33 13.33 7.22
N GLN A 244 -4.54 14.57 6.79
CA GLN A 244 -3.95 15.08 5.56
C GLN A 244 -2.57 15.67 5.83
N MET A 245 -1.62 15.43 4.92
CA MET A 245 -0.28 16.01 4.98
C MET A 245 -0.06 16.95 3.81
N MET A 246 0.51 18.12 4.08
CA MET A 246 1.00 19.03 3.05
C MET A 246 2.34 19.65 3.45
N VAL A 247 3.05 20.16 2.48
CA VAL A 247 4.22 21.00 2.69
C VAL A 247 3.83 22.48 2.54
N ALA A 248 4.44 23.33 3.34
CA ALA A 248 4.22 24.77 3.32
C ALA A 248 5.53 25.53 3.57
N SER A 249 5.55 26.81 3.20
CA SER A 249 6.64 27.70 3.59
C SER A 249 6.55 28.07 5.07
N GLY A 250 7.66 27.93 5.77
CA GLY A 250 7.86 28.35 7.16
C GLY A 250 8.66 29.64 7.26
N ILE A 251 9.11 29.97 8.45
CA ILE A 251 9.96 31.14 8.72
C ILE A 251 11.34 30.94 8.08
N GLY A 252 11.92 32.00 7.51
CA GLY A 252 13.28 31.95 6.93
C GLY A 252 13.40 31.10 5.67
N MET A 253 12.36 31.06 4.82
CA MET A 253 12.29 30.25 3.60
C MET A 253 12.40 28.73 3.78
N LYS A 254 12.40 28.25 5.01
CA LYS A 254 12.35 26.82 5.32
C LYS A 254 11.04 26.21 4.84
N LYS A 255 11.07 24.95 4.46
CA LYS A 255 9.85 24.18 4.18
C LYS A 255 9.49 23.37 5.41
N ILE A 256 8.21 23.36 5.75
CA ILE A 256 7.67 22.66 6.92
C ILE A 256 6.51 21.76 6.52
N ILE A 257 6.33 20.70 7.28
CA ILE A 257 5.17 19.81 7.16
C ILE A 257 3.98 20.41 7.92
N ARG A 258 2.81 20.33 7.33
CA ARG A 258 1.53 20.59 7.99
C ARG A 258 0.66 19.36 7.96
N ILE A 259 0.19 18.95 9.13
CA ILE A 259 -0.73 17.83 9.31
C ILE A 259 -2.08 18.37 9.76
N SER A 260 -3.15 17.92 9.14
CA SER A 260 -4.53 18.28 9.50
C SER A 260 -5.40 17.04 9.66
N ALA A 261 -5.83 16.81 10.91
CA ALA A 261 -6.82 15.78 11.21
C ALA A 261 -8.25 16.22 10.85
N ASP A 262 -8.51 17.54 10.80
CA ASP A 262 -9.84 18.08 10.51
C ASP A 262 -10.12 18.24 9.02
N ALA A 263 -9.07 18.27 8.18
CA ALA A 263 -9.26 18.35 6.74
C ALA A 263 -10.05 17.13 6.23
N PRO A 264 -10.97 17.35 5.28
CA PRO A 264 -11.81 16.27 4.75
C PRO A 264 -10.98 15.22 4.00
N ALA A 265 -11.53 13.99 3.92
CA ALA A 265 -10.98 12.97 3.04
C ALA A 265 -11.18 13.39 1.57
N GLU A 266 -10.15 13.17 0.74
CA GLU A 266 -10.25 13.36 -0.71
C GLU A 266 -10.18 12.01 -1.40
N ASN A 267 -11.03 11.78 -2.40
CA ASN A 267 -11.18 10.49 -3.07
C ASN A 267 -11.41 9.32 -2.06
N ASN A 268 -12.08 9.60 -0.94
CA ASN A 268 -12.24 8.72 0.21
C ASN A 268 -10.90 8.27 0.84
N CYS A 269 -9.83 9.03 0.64
CA CYS A 269 -8.50 8.76 1.20
C CYS A 269 -8.09 9.84 2.20
N LYS A 270 -7.51 9.41 3.31
CA LYS A 270 -6.93 10.25 4.34
C LYS A 270 -5.84 9.47 5.08
N PRO A 271 -4.55 9.70 4.71
CA PRO A 271 -4.03 10.77 3.82
C PRO A 271 -4.38 10.59 2.34
N SER A 272 -4.39 11.72 1.59
CA SER A 272 -4.60 11.74 0.14
C SER A 272 -3.34 12.17 -0.60
N VAL A 273 -3.06 11.50 -1.70
CA VAL A 273 -1.95 11.81 -2.62
C VAL A 273 -2.22 13.14 -3.34
N ASP A 274 -3.46 13.37 -3.79
CA ASP A 274 -3.83 14.62 -4.45
C ASP A 274 -3.63 15.83 -3.53
N TYR A 275 -3.94 15.68 -2.23
CA TYR A 275 -3.73 16.73 -1.23
C TYR A 275 -2.25 17.09 -1.10
N LEU A 276 -1.38 16.09 -0.95
CA LEU A 276 0.06 16.28 -0.88
C LEU A 276 0.62 16.91 -2.17
N PHE A 277 0.30 16.35 -3.32
CA PHE A 277 0.88 16.75 -4.60
C PHE A 277 0.53 18.20 -4.97
N ARG A 278 -0.68 18.67 -4.67
CA ARG A 278 -1.03 20.09 -4.86
C ARG A 278 -0.16 21.02 -4.02
N SER A 279 0.15 20.65 -2.78
CA SER A 279 1.04 21.44 -1.94
C SER A 279 2.48 21.43 -2.46
N VAL A 280 2.96 20.28 -2.92
CA VAL A 280 4.30 20.14 -3.53
C VAL A 280 4.40 20.98 -4.81
N SER A 281 3.37 20.98 -5.66
CA SER A 281 3.32 21.83 -6.85
C SER A 281 3.42 23.31 -6.51
N ARG A 282 2.70 23.75 -5.49
CA ARG A 282 2.71 25.16 -5.04
C ARG A 282 4.06 25.59 -4.47
N GLU A 283 4.68 24.71 -3.66
CA GLU A 283 5.89 25.07 -2.88
C GLU A 283 7.20 24.85 -3.65
N TYR A 284 7.23 23.93 -4.62
CA TYR A 284 8.43 23.53 -5.34
C TYR A 284 8.31 23.68 -6.87
N GLY A 285 7.10 23.70 -7.42
CA GLY A 285 6.86 23.83 -8.86
C GLY A 285 7.67 22.84 -9.69
N SER A 286 8.41 23.38 -10.67
CA SER A 286 9.28 22.58 -11.54
C SER A 286 10.42 21.87 -10.80
N LYS A 287 10.76 22.24 -9.57
CA LYS A 287 11.82 21.64 -8.76
C LYS A 287 11.35 20.42 -7.96
N SER A 288 10.29 19.74 -8.40
CA SER A 288 9.76 18.54 -7.78
C SER A 288 9.78 17.34 -8.70
N THR A 289 9.86 16.14 -8.10
CA THR A 289 9.60 14.86 -8.76
C THR A 289 8.43 14.20 -8.04
N CYS A 290 7.37 13.90 -8.79
CA CYS A 290 6.19 13.24 -8.27
C CYS A 290 6.08 11.82 -8.84
N VAL A 291 5.89 10.84 -7.98
CA VAL A 291 5.87 9.42 -8.31
C VAL A 291 4.56 8.81 -7.86
N ILE A 292 3.86 8.14 -8.77
CA ILE A 292 2.72 7.27 -8.43
C ILE A 292 3.18 5.83 -8.58
N MET A 293 2.97 5.05 -7.52
CA MET A 293 3.30 3.63 -7.50
C MET A 293 2.04 2.78 -7.43
N THR A 294 2.22 1.48 -7.14
CA THR A 294 1.14 0.50 -7.09
C THR A 294 -0.04 0.95 -6.22
N GLY A 295 -1.24 0.63 -6.66
CA GLY A 295 -2.47 0.96 -5.94
C GLY A 295 -3.73 0.80 -6.77
N MET A 296 -4.84 1.17 -6.16
CA MET A 296 -6.19 1.18 -6.74
C MET A 296 -6.85 2.53 -6.55
N GLY A 297 -7.64 2.94 -7.54
CA GLY A 297 -8.45 4.16 -7.46
C GLY A 297 -7.89 5.32 -8.30
N MET A 298 -8.31 6.53 -7.96
CA MET A 298 -8.06 7.74 -8.76
C MET A 298 -7.24 8.79 -7.98
N ASP A 299 -6.96 8.56 -6.69
CA ASP A 299 -6.20 9.50 -5.87
C ASP A 299 -4.75 9.62 -6.38
N GLY A 300 -4.26 10.83 -6.47
CA GLY A 300 -3.00 11.17 -7.11
C GLY A 300 -3.10 11.56 -8.60
N LYS A 301 -4.22 11.25 -9.28
CA LYS A 301 -4.39 11.60 -10.70
C LYS A 301 -4.46 13.11 -10.91
N LEU A 302 -5.26 13.80 -10.12
CA LEU A 302 -5.41 15.25 -10.22
C LEU A 302 -4.11 15.95 -9.80
N GLY A 303 -3.54 15.54 -8.67
CA GLY A 303 -2.28 16.07 -8.18
C GLY A 303 -1.14 15.88 -9.17
N MET A 304 -1.03 14.71 -9.81
CA MET A 304 -0.04 14.45 -10.86
C MET A 304 -0.25 15.35 -12.08
N THR A 305 -1.49 15.60 -12.46
CA THR A 305 -1.81 16.51 -13.58
C THR A 305 -1.37 17.93 -13.26
N ILE A 306 -1.65 18.41 -12.04
CA ILE A 306 -1.27 19.76 -11.60
C ILE A 306 0.25 19.90 -11.50
N THR A 307 0.94 18.94 -10.89
CA THR A 307 2.41 18.97 -10.75
C THR A 307 3.11 18.93 -12.11
N ARG A 308 2.62 18.11 -13.03
CA ARG A 308 3.13 18.05 -14.40
C ARG A 308 2.93 19.37 -15.15
N ALA A 309 1.76 20.01 -15.02
CA ALA A 309 1.50 21.33 -15.60
C ALA A 309 2.44 22.39 -15.01
N GLY A 310 2.82 22.28 -13.73
CA GLY A 310 3.83 23.12 -13.07
C GLY A 310 5.29 22.80 -13.44
N GLY A 311 5.54 21.86 -14.38
CA GLY A 311 6.88 21.51 -14.84
C GLY A 311 7.61 20.45 -14.00
N ALA A 312 6.93 19.80 -13.05
CA ALA A 312 7.49 18.71 -12.28
C ALA A 312 7.80 17.47 -13.13
N ILE A 313 8.78 16.67 -12.71
CA ILE A 313 8.98 15.32 -13.22
C ILE A 313 7.85 14.43 -12.71
N SER A 314 7.19 13.73 -13.61
CA SER A 314 6.11 12.81 -13.30
C SER A 314 6.52 11.38 -13.68
N ILE A 315 6.51 10.49 -12.71
CA ILE A 315 6.88 9.08 -12.86
C ILE A 315 5.67 8.24 -12.43
N ALA A 316 5.31 7.26 -13.24
CA ALA A 316 4.32 6.26 -12.89
C ALA A 316 4.96 4.87 -12.98
N GLN A 317 4.73 4.05 -11.96
CA GLN A 317 5.16 2.66 -11.98
C GLN A 317 4.40 1.93 -13.09
N GLU A 318 5.10 1.13 -13.88
CA GLU A 318 4.47 0.24 -14.85
C GLU A 318 3.67 -0.87 -14.12
N ALA A 319 2.50 -1.22 -14.66
CA ALA A 319 1.58 -2.18 -14.06
C ALA A 319 2.03 -3.64 -14.24
#